data_07022f085ed5354b5a25c13253d1e4cc
#
_entry.id   07022f085ed5354b5a25c13253d1e4cc
#
_cell.length_a   1.000
_cell.length_b   1.000
_cell.length_c   1.000
_cell.angle_alpha   90.00
_cell.angle_beta   90.00
_cell.angle_gamma   90.00
#
_symmetry.space_group_name_H-M   'P 1'
#
loop_
_entity.id
_entity.type
_entity.pdbx_description
1 polymer ?
#
loop_
_entity_poly.entity_id
_entity_poly.type
_entity_poly.pdbx_seq_one_letter_code
_entity_poly.pdbx_strand_id
1 'polypeptide(L)'
;MKLPVILSFLLLAAGLSADKKEKGFKSVFNGKDFDGWAGPVDNYQIVEGAIQCKKGKGGTIYTKEIYANFVVRFEFKLPPGGNNGLAIRYPGKGDTAYHGMCELQVLDSEHPRYAKLDKRQYHGSAYGMAAAKRGHLKKAGEWNEQEVTVKGSTIRVVLNGTEILNADLSKVKEFMGGKPHPGMNRKEGHFGFAGHSDPVSFRNIRIKKLK
;
A
#
# COMPACT_ATOMS: atom_id res chain seq x y z
N MET A 1 29.11 -49.12 -28.25
CA MET A 1 29.21 -48.49 -26.91
C MET A 1 28.20 -47.34 -26.86
N LYS A 2 27.09 -47.55 -26.17
CA LYS A 2 26.03 -46.50 -26.01
C LYS A 2 26.22 -45.84 -24.64
N LEU A 3 26.49 -44.51 -24.58
CA LEU A 3 26.52 -43.76 -23.35
C LEU A 3 25.06 -43.49 -22.87
N PRO A 4 24.76 -43.61 -21.57
CA PRO A 4 23.47 -43.22 -21.03
C PRO A 4 23.40 -41.69 -20.83
N VAL A 5 22.31 -41.10 -21.32
CA VAL A 5 21.95 -39.69 -21.05
C VAL A 5 21.36 -39.65 -19.64
N ILE A 6 22.06 -39.01 -18.73
CA ILE A 6 21.56 -38.75 -17.36
C ILE A 6 20.70 -37.46 -17.42
N LEU A 7 19.39 -37.62 -17.29
CA LEU A 7 18.44 -36.53 -17.22
C LEU A 7 18.38 -36.06 -15.76
N SER A 8 19.09 -34.97 -15.45
CA SER A 8 19.01 -34.34 -14.11
C SER A 8 17.70 -33.56 -13.98
N PHE A 9 16.76 -34.08 -13.18
CA PHE A 9 15.59 -33.34 -12.71
C PHE A 9 16.05 -32.32 -11.66
N LEU A 10 16.08 -31.03 -12.01
CA LEU A 10 16.13 -29.96 -11.02
C LEU A 10 14.76 -29.86 -10.35
N LEU A 11 14.63 -30.38 -9.12
CA LEU A 11 13.51 -30.07 -8.25
C LEU A 11 13.60 -28.60 -7.84
N LEU A 12 12.75 -27.77 -8.41
CA LEU A 12 12.51 -26.42 -7.94
C LEU A 12 11.73 -26.53 -6.61
N ALA A 13 12.45 -26.49 -5.49
CA ALA A 13 11.82 -26.38 -4.18
C ALA A 13 11.16 -25.00 -4.07
N ALA A 14 9.84 -24.94 -4.32
CA ALA A 14 9.00 -23.83 -3.95
C ALA A 14 9.02 -23.74 -2.42
N GLY A 15 9.87 -22.87 -1.89
CA GLY A 15 9.93 -22.56 -0.47
C GLY A 15 8.58 -22.01 -0.02
N LEU A 16 7.74 -22.84 0.59
CA LEU A 16 6.65 -22.37 1.44
C LEU A 16 7.30 -21.61 2.60
N SER A 17 7.29 -20.27 2.51
CA SER A 17 7.59 -19.42 3.64
C SER A 17 6.51 -19.71 4.70
N ALA A 18 6.86 -20.52 5.70
CA ALA A 18 6.02 -20.75 6.86
C ALA A 18 5.74 -19.38 7.50
N ASP A 19 4.48 -19.02 7.51
CA ASP A 19 3.94 -17.79 8.09
C ASP A 19 4.32 -17.75 9.59
N LYS A 20 5.48 -17.18 9.92
CA LYS A 20 5.83 -16.90 11.31
C LYS A 20 4.79 -15.93 11.81
N LYS A 21 3.82 -16.41 12.62
CA LYS A 21 2.81 -15.56 13.27
C LYS A 21 3.55 -14.46 14.02
N GLU A 22 3.69 -13.31 13.40
CA GLU A 22 4.30 -12.14 14.03
C GLU A 22 3.41 -11.68 15.19
N LYS A 23 3.99 -11.55 16.39
CA LYS A 23 3.25 -11.25 17.61
C LYS A 23 2.38 -9.99 17.47
N GLY A 24 1.07 -10.17 17.57
CA GLY A 24 0.08 -9.11 17.55
C GLY A 24 -0.41 -8.68 16.16
N PHE A 25 0.16 -9.20 15.05
CA PHE A 25 -0.38 -9.00 13.72
C PHE A 25 -1.51 -9.98 13.42
N LYS A 26 -2.56 -9.47 12.76
CA LYS A 26 -3.67 -10.26 12.21
C LYS A 26 -3.75 -10.02 10.71
N SER A 27 -3.92 -11.09 9.92
CA SER A 27 -4.25 -10.95 8.51
C SER A 27 -5.62 -10.28 8.36
N VAL A 28 -5.71 -9.32 7.45
CA VAL A 28 -6.96 -8.62 7.11
C VAL A 28 -7.42 -8.94 5.69
N PHE A 29 -6.71 -9.87 5.03
CA PHE A 29 -7.07 -10.40 3.72
C PHE A 29 -6.73 -11.91 3.67
N ASN A 30 -7.70 -12.72 3.26
CA ASN A 30 -7.59 -14.18 3.25
C ASN A 30 -7.01 -14.77 1.95
N GLY A 31 -6.73 -13.94 0.94
CA GLY A 31 -6.22 -14.35 -0.38
C GLY A 31 -7.25 -14.95 -1.32
N LYS A 32 -8.54 -15.01 -0.94
CA LYS A 32 -9.58 -15.73 -1.67
C LYS A 32 -10.78 -14.88 -2.08
N ASP A 33 -11.19 -13.95 -1.21
CA ASP A 33 -12.37 -13.11 -1.41
C ASP A 33 -12.22 -11.76 -0.70
N PHE A 34 -13.23 -10.90 -0.83
CA PHE A 34 -13.27 -9.59 -0.19
C PHE A 34 -14.04 -9.60 1.15
N ASP A 35 -14.16 -10.75 1.83
CA ASP A 35 -14.73 -10.73 3.17
C ASP A 35 -13.91 -9.84 4.10
N GLY A 36 -14.60 -9.04 4.92
CA GLY A 36 -13.97 -8.01 5.75
C GLY A 36 -13.64 -6.69 5.02
N TRP A 37 -13.91 -6.58 3.71
CA TRP A 37 -13.71 -5.38 2.90
C TRP A 37 -15.04 -4.75 2.47
N ALA A 38 -15.01 -3.45 2.18
CA ALA A 38 -16.16 -2.65 1.72
C ALA A 38 -15.69 -1.63 0.65
N GLY A 39 -16.65 -0.85 0.12
CA GLY A 39 -16.43 0.06 -1.00
C GLY A 39 -16.67 -0.64 -2.35
N PRO A 40 -16.15 -0.11 -3.46
CA PRO A 40 -16.38 -0.65 -4.80
C PRO A 40 -15.52 -1.89 -5.07
N VAL A 41 -15.73 -2.98 -4.28
CA VAL A 41 -14.97 -4.23 -4.39
C VAL A 41 -15.07 -4.86 -5.79
N ASP A 42 -16.16 -4.62 -6.52
CA ASP A 42 -16.34 -5.08 -7.90
C ASP A 42 -15.35 -4.46 -8.90
N ASN A 43 -14.73 -3.34 -8.53
CA ASN A 43 -13.66 -2.71 -9.32
C ASN A 43 -12.29 -3.36 -9.08
N TYR A 44 -12.24 -4.36 -8.22
CA TYR A 44 -11.05 -5.12 -7.88
C TYR A 44 -11.25 -6.59 -8.21
N GLN A 45 -10.18 -7.33 -8.24
CA GLN A 45 -10.17 -8.79 -8.46
C GLN A 45 -9.08 -9.42 -7.60
N ILE A 46 -9.14 -10.74 -7.47
CA ILE A 46 -8.10 -11.51 -6.80
C ILE A 46 -7.32 -12.27 -7.86
N VAL A 47 -6.02 -12.01 -7.91
CA VAL A 47 -5.08 -12.63 -8.85
C VAL A 47 -3.93 -13.23 -8.06
N GLU A 48 -3.74 -14.54 -8.14
CA GLU A 48 -2.66 -15.26 -7.44
C GLU A 48 -2.61 -14.94 -5.92
N GLY A 49 -3.77 -14.86 -5.28
CA GLY A 49 -3.87 -14.56 -3.85
C GLY A 49 -3.60 -13.08 -3.49
N ALA A 50 -3.57 -12.18 -4.45
CA ALA A 50 -3.41 -10.75 -4.24
C ALA A 50 -4.67 -9.96 -4.63
N ILE A 51 -5.02 -8.92 -3.88
CA ILE A 51 -5.99 -7.91 -4.30
C ILE A 51 -5.35 -7.10 -5.44
N GLN A 52 -6.03 -6.99 -6.56
CA GLN A 52 -5.59 -6.18 -7.69
C GLN A 52 -6.70 -5.25 -8.17
N CYS A 53 -6.40 -3.97 -8.36
CA CYS A 53 -7.32 -3.05 -9.03
C CYS A 53 -7.49 -3.49 -10.50
N LYS A 54 -8.72 -3.58 -10.99
CA LYS A 54 -8.99 -3.89 -12.40
C LYS A 54 -8.55 -2.71 -13.27
N LYS A 55 -7.92 -3.01 -14.41
CA LYS A 55 -7.51 -1.98 -15.38
C LYS A 55 -8.72 -1.14 -15.81
N GLY A 56 -8.57 0.18 -15.80
CA GLY A 56 -9.63 1.13 -16.17
C GLY A 56 -10.72 1.31 -15.09
N LYS A 57 -10.59 0.63 -13.94
CA LYS A 57 -11.48 0.78 -12.79
C LYS A 57 -10.73 1.52 -11.66
N GLY A 58 -11.39 1.75 -10.54
CA GLY A 58 -10.77 2.45 -9.42
C GLY A 58 -11.74 2.66 -8.26
N GLY A 59 -11.43 3.63 -7.42
CA GLY A 59 -12.16 3.92 -6.20
C GLY A 59 -11.52 3.25 -4.98
N THR A 60 -11.97 3.63 -3.80
CA THR A 60 -11.35 3.20 -2.54
C THR A 60 -12.08 2.01 -1.96
N ILE A 61 -11.40 0.84 -1.90
CA ILE A 61 -11.82 -0.28 -1.06
C ILE A 61 -11.16 -0.19 0.30
N TYR A 62 -11.85 -0.62 1.34
CA TYR A 62 -11.37 -0.44 2.71
C TYR A 62 -11.86 -1.55 3.64
N THR A 63 -11.11 -1.79 4.71
CA THR A 63 -11.49 -2.76 5.76
C THR A 63 -12.78 -2.32 6.43
N LYS A 64 -13.71 -3.25 6.73
CA LYS A 64 -14.88 -2.96 7.57
C LYS A 64 -14.48 -2.57 8.99
N GLU A 65 -13.35 -3.13 9.48
CA GLU A 65 -12.78 -2.78 10.78
C GLU A 65 -12.15 -1.39 10.77
N ILE A 66 -12.23 -0.68 11.90
CA ILE A 66 -11.71 0.68 12.12
C ILE A 66 -10.44 0.59 12.98
N TYR A 67 -9.48 1.46 12.67
CA TYR A 67 -8.18 1.54 13.33
C TYR A 67 -7.86 2.97 13.76
N ALA A 68 -7.45 3.13 15.02
CA ALA A 68 -6.90 4.39 15.55
C ALA A 68 -5.38 4.43 15.37
N ASN A 69 -4.63 3.77 16.26
CA ASN A 69 -3.18 3.58 16.16
C ASN A 69 -2.90 2.15 15.67
N PHE A 70 -2.05 2.01 14.67
CA PHE A 70 -1.78 0.69 14.11
C PHE A 70 -0.45 0.63 13.34
N VAL A 71 0.02 -0.58 13.11
CA VAL A 71 1.04 -0.91 12.12
C VAL A 71 0.39 -1.80 11.07
N VAL A 72 0.53 -1.48 9.81
CA VAL A 72 0.18 -2.37 8.70
C VAL A 72 1.45 -2.79 7.96
N ARG A 73 1.53 -4.07 7.61
CA ARG A 73 2.56 -4.67 6.76
C ARG A 73 1.89 -5.33 5.57
N PHE A 74 2.46 -5.15 4.40
CA PHE A 74 1.94 -5.74 3.17
C PHE A 74 3.04 -5.79 2.10
N GLU A 75 2.78 -6.56 1.06
CA GLU A 75 3.55 -6.53 -0.16
C GLU A 75 2.71 -5.90 -1.27
N PHE A 76 3.36 -5.15 -2.16
CA PHE A 76 2.71 -4.58 -3.34
C PHE A 76 3.58 -4.73 -4.58
N LYS A 77 2.91 -4.79 -5.74
CA LYS A 77 3.53 -4.88 -7.06
C LYS A 77 2.92 -3.84 -7.99
N LEU A 78 3.76 -2.97 -8.52
CA LEU A 78 3.38 -1.91 -9.46
C LEU A 78 3.58 -2.39 -10.90
N PRO A 79 2.62 -2.20 -11.81
CA PRO A 79 2.89 -2.24 -13.24
C PRO A 79 3.72 -1.01 -13.65
N PRO A 80 4.35 -0.99 -14.85
CA PRO A 80 5.00 0.22 -15.36
C PRO A 80 4.05 1.42 -15.36
N GLY A 81 4.46 2.51 -14.69
CA GLY A 81 3.67 3.71 -14.49
C GLY A 81 2.44 3.53 -13.60
N GLY A 82 2.39 2.46 -12.79
CA GLY A 82 1.25 2.19 -11.91
C GLY A 82 1.04 3.24 -10.84
N ASN A 83 -0.24 3.53 -10.55
CA ASN A 83 -0.69 4.49 -9.56
C ASN A 83 -1.79 3.90 -8.67
N ASN A 84 -1.67 4.09 -7.38
CA ASN A 84 -2.62 3.73 -6.34
C ASN A 84 -2.32 4.55 -5.08
N GLY A 85 -3.10 4.38 -4.02
CA GLY A 85 -2.86 5.00 -2.72
C GLY A 85 -3.27 4.08 -1.57
N LEU A 86 -2.73 4.34 -0.38
CA LEU A 86 -3.24 3.74 0.86
C LEU A 86 -4.17 4.72 1.54
N ALA A 87 -5.37 4.28 1.82
CA ALA A 87 -6.35 5.02 2.61
C ALA A 87 -6.02 4.89 4.10
N ILE A 88 -5.60 5.97 4.74
CA ILE A 88 -5.25 6.00 6.16
C ILE A 88 -6.35 6.70 6.94
N ARG A 89 -6.98 5.97 7.90
CA ARG A 89 -8.14 6.43 8.68
C ARG A 89 -9.22 7.03 7.78
N TYR A 90 -9.56 6.30 6.73
CA TYR A 90 -10.57 6.71 5.76
C TYR A 90 -11.98 6.65 6.37
N PRO A 91 -12.86 7.64 6.13
CA PRO A 91 -14.22 7.64 6.70
C PRO A 91 -15.23 6.76 5.94
N GLY A 92 -14.82 6.02 4.91
CA GLY A 92 -15.70 5.22 4.06
C GLY A 92 -16.38 6.00 2.93
N LYS A 93 -16.14 7.31 2.80
CA LYS A 93 -16.70 8.16 1.74
C LYS A 93 -15.82 9.37 1.44
N GLY A 94 -15.98 9.93 0.24
CA GLY A 94 -15.24 11.11 -0.22
C GLY A 94 -13.85 10.74 -0.76
N ASP A 95 -13.09 11.76 -1.13
CA ASP A 95 -11.75 11.63 -1.68
C ASP A 95 -10.76 11.19 -0.58
N THR A 96 -10.05 10.11 -0.82
CA THR A 96 -9.13 9.51 0.14
C THR A 96 -8.04 10.47 0.60
N ALA A 97 -7.49 11.25 -0.32
CA ALA A 97 -6.38 12.16 -0.02
C ALA A 97 -6.77 13.26 0.96
N TYR A 98 -8.03 13.69 0.94
CA TYR A 98 -8.49 14.87 1.68
C TYR A 98 -9.42 14.52 2.86
N HIS A 99 -10.20 13.44 2.77
CA HIS A 99 -11.18 13.06 3.80
C HIS A 99 -10.67 11.98 4.76
N GLY A 100 -9.69 11.16 4.38
CA GLY A 100 -8.89 10.35 5.28
C GLY A 100 -7.92 11.21 6.10
N MET A 101 -7.19 10.60 7.04
CA MET A 101 -6.04 11.26 7.67
C MET A 101 -5.02 11.67 6.61
N CYS A 102 -4.77 10.81 5.65
CA CYS A 102 -4.06 11.05 4.40
C CYS A 102 -4.28 9.89 3.43
N GLU A 103 -3.96 10.11 2.18
CA GLU A 103 -3.55 9.07 1.26
C GLU A 103 -2.03 8.94 1.30
N LEU A 104 -1.50 7.74 1.51
CA LEU A 104 -0.09 7.46 1.25
C LEU A 104 0.07 6.99 -0.18
N GLN A 105 0.85 7.72 -0.95
CA GLN A 105 1.03 7.44 -2.37
C GLN A 105 1.68 6.08 -2.62
N VAL A 106 1.12 5.30 -3.55
CA VAL A 106 1.67 4.06 -4.10
C VAL A 106 1.86 4.26 -5.60
N LEU A 107 3.09 4.57 -6.01
CA LEU A 107 3.37 5.08 -7.36
C LEU A 107 4.68 4.48 -7.90
N ASP A 108 4.71 4.12 -9.18
CA ASP A 108 5.96 3.87 -9.90
C ASP A 108 6.68 5.19 -10.18
N SER A 109 7.30 5.74 -9.13
CA SER A 109 7.86 7.09 -9.09
C SER A 109 8.98 7.34 -10.09
N GLU A 110 9.61 6.28 -10.58
CA GLU A 110 10.74 6.37 -11.51
C GLU A 110 10.28 6.32 -12.99
N HIS A 111 8.98 6.08 -13.22
CA HIS A 111 8.44 6.10 -14.58
C HIS A 111 8.45 7.52 -15.17
N PRO A 112 8.90 7.73 -16.43
CA PRO A 112 9.06 9.07 -17.04
C PRO A 112 7.81 9.95 -17.00
N ARG A 113 6.62 9.37 -17.03
CA ARG A 113 5.34 10.13 -16.96
C ARG A 113 5.20 10.94 -15.67
N TYR A 114 5.96 10.60 -14.62
CA TYR A 114 5.90 11.23 -13.30
C TYR A 114 7.10 12.14 -12.99
N ALA A 115 7.96 12.40 -13.97
CA ALA A 115 9.19 13.16 -13.76
C ALA A 115 8.99 14.61 -13.24
N LYS A 116 7.79 15.18 -13.42
CA LYS A 116 7.48 16.59 -13.10
C LYS A 116 6.47 16.74 -11.93
N LEU A 117 6.24 15.69 -11.14
CA LEU A 117 5.35 15.78 -9.99
C LEU A 117 5.94 16.62 -8.84
N ASP A 118 5.07 17.21 -8.01
CA ASP A 118 5.48 17.75 -6.73
C ASP A 118 6.08 16.63 -5.87
N LYS A 119 7.12 16.97 -5.09
CA LYS A 119 7.81 16.00 -4.22
C LYS A 119 6.86 15.23 -3.28
N ARG A 120 5.71 15.80 -2.93
CA ARG A 120 4.69 15.22 -2.04
C ARG A 120 3.72 14.28 -2.77
N GLN A 121 3.96 13.97 -4.06
CA GLN A 121 3.17 13.06 -4.88
C GLN A 121 3.92 11.76 -5.23
N TYR A 122 5.19 11.63 -4.84
CA TYR A 122 5.95 10.40 -5.07
C TYR A 122 5.62 9.31 -4.03
N HIS A 123 5.92 8.07 -4.36
CA HIS A 123 5.65 6.90 -3.53
C HIS A 123 6.04 7.10 -2.07
N GLY A 124 5.17 6.66 -1.16
CA GLY A 124 5.36 6.75 0.30
C GLY A 124 5.09 8.13 0.90
N SER A 125 4.89 9.17 0.10
CA SER A 125 4.53 10.49 0.60
C SER A 125 3.11 10.51 1.19
N ALA A 126 2.91 11.27 2.28
CA ALA A 126 1.57 11.70 2.66
C ALA A 126 1.14 12.76 1.63
N TYR A 127 0.29 12.36 0.70
CA TYR A 127 -0.06 13.12 -0.50
C TYR A 127 -0.38 14.59 -0.21
N GLY A 128 0.32 15.47 -0.90
CA GLY A 128 0.13 16.92 -0.76
C GLY A 128 0.60 17.53 0.57
N MET A 129 1.04 16.72 1.53
CA MET A 129 1.43 17.15 2.89
C MET A 129 2.92 16.95 3.19
N ALA A 130 3.43 15.73 3.14
CA ALA A 130 4.81 15.42 3.52
C ALA A 130 5.46 14.50 2.49
N ALA A 131 6.66 14.89 2.01
CA ALA A 131 7.39 14.16 0.99
C ALA A 131 8.21 13.02 1.59
N ALA A 132 8.16 11.84 0.97
CA ALA A 132 9.03 10.70 1.26
C ALA A 132 10.37 10.79 0.52
N LYS A 133 11.36 10.05 1.01
CA LYS A 133 12.63 9.81 0.30
C LYS A 133 12.38 8.88 -0.88
N ARG A 134 13.01 9.16 -2.01
CA ARG A 134 12.92 8.37 -3.25
C ARG A 134 14.05 7.34 -3.37
N GLY A 135 13.98 6.49 -4.41
CA GLY A 135 15.06 5.59 -4.81
C GLY A 135 15.09 4.24 -4.10
N HIS A 136 14.00 3.85 -3.40
CA HIS A 136 13.94 2.59 -2.65
C HIS A 136 12.91 1.59 -3.20
N LEU A 137 12.23 1.91 -4.32
CA LEU A 137 11.37 0.97 -5.04
C LEU A 137 12.21 -0.06 -5.78
N LYS A 138 11.71 -1.29 -5.83
CA LYS A 138 12.16 -2.30 -6.80
C LYS A 138 11.59 -1.96 -8.18
N LYS A 139 12.09 -2.59 -9.21
CA LYS A 139 11.63 -2.38 -10.59
C LYS A 139 10.12 -2.70 -10.72
N ALA A 140 9.46 -2.01 -11.64
CA ALA A 140 8.08 -2.34 -11.99
C ALA A 140 7.95 -3.84 -12.33
N GLY A 141 6.90 -4.49 -11.82
CA GLY A 141 6.68 -5.94 -11.91
C GLY A 141 7.26 -6.75 -10.75
N GLU A 142 8.09 -6.17 -9.88
CA GLU A 142 8.62 -6.85 -8.70
C GLU A 142 7.79 -6.53 -7.43
N TRP A 143 7.76 -7.50 -6.49
CA TRP A 143 7.12 -7.33 -5.20
C TRP A 143 7.99 -6.48 -4.25
N ASN A 144 7.43 -5.39 -3.77
CA ASN A 144 7.99 -4.55 -2.71
C ASN A 144 7.35 -4.91 -1.36
N GLU A 145 8.07 -4.73 -0.27
CA GLU A 145 7.58 -4.85 1.10
C GLU A 145 7.43 -3.47 1.73
N GLN A 146 6.29 -3.22 2.37
CA GLN A 146 6.06 -1.95 3.06
C GLN A 146 5.46 -2.14 4.44
N GLU A 147 5.98 -1.38 5.39
CA GLU A 147 5.41 -1.18 6.72
C GLU A 147 4.98 0.28 6.88
N VAL A 148 3.77 0.48 7.38
CA VAL A 148 3.26 1.81 7.75
C VAL A 148 2.86 1.77 9.21
N THR A 149 3.43 2.67 10.02
CA THR A 149 3.03 2.91 11.41
C THR A 149 2.26 4.22 11.49
N VAL A 150 1.07 4.17 12.08
CA VAL A 150 0.22 5.33 12.37
C VAL A 150 0.05 5.42 13.89
N LYS A 151 0.55 6.49 14.50
CA LYS A 151 0.42 6.73 15.96
C LYS A 151 0.15 8.22 16.23
N GLY A 152 -1.02 8.52 16.77
CA GLY A 152 -1.48 9.91 16.92
C GLY A 152 -1.54 10.61 15.55
N SER A 153 -0.85 11.72 15.41
CA SER A 153 -0.69 12.45 14.14
C SER A 153 0.55 12.01 13.33
N THR A 154 1.37 11.11 13.87
CA THR A 154 2.61 10.67 13.22
C THR A 154 2.36 9.50 12.30
N ILE A 155 2.94 9.57 11.11
CA ILE A 155 3.00 8.51 10.13
C ILE A 155 4.46 8.19 9.78
N ARG A 156 4.80 6.90 9.81
CA ARG A 156 6.12 6.39 9.48
C ARG A 156 5.99 5.31 8.40
N VAL A 157 6.82 5.38 7.38
CA VAL A 157 6.84 4.42 6.26
C VAL A 157 8.22 3.81 6.12
N VAL A 158 8.29 2.49 6.10
CA VAL A 158 9.49 1.72 5.79
C VAL A 158 9.23 0.93 4.51
N LEU A 159 10.04 1.15 3.50
CA LEU A 159 9.98 0.49 2.19
C LEU A 159 11.22 -0.36 1.99
N ASN A 160 11.06 -1.66 1.74
CA ASN A 160 12.16 -2.61 1.50
C ASN A 160 13.27 -2.51 2.57
N GLY A 161 12.88 -2.34 3.85
CA GLY A 161 13.79 -2.20 4.99
C GLY A 161 14.32 -0.78 5.25
N THR A 162 14.02 0.20 4.37
CA THR A 162 14.50 1.59 4.53
C THR A 162 13.37 2.52 4.98
N GLU A 163 13.60 3.34 6.02
CA GLU A 163 12.67 4.41 6.42
C GLU A 163 12.68 5.53 5.39
N ILE A 164 11.56 5.70 4.69
CA ILE A 164 11.40 6.72 3.65
C ILE A 164 10.57 7.92 4.09
N LEU A 165 9.73 7.76 5.12
CA LEU A 165 8.94 8.84 5.72
C LEU A 165 8.85 8.65 7.23
N ASN A 166 8.99 9.75 7.96
CA ASN A 166 8.64 9.86 9.38
C ASN A 166 8.17 11.29 9.62
N ALA A 167 6.85 11.51 9.66
CA ALA A 167 6.27 12.84 9.68
C ALA A 167 5.13 12.95 10.70
N ASP A 168 5.14 14.03 11.46
CA ASP A 168 4.00 14.45 12.28
C ASP A 168 3.11 15.39 11.44
N LEU A 169 1.97 14.89 10.97
CA LEU A 169 1.08 15.64 10.09
C LEU A 169 0.46 16.87 10.79
N SER A 170 0.37 16.88 12.12
CA SER A 170 -0.11 18.07 12.87
C SER A 170 0.81 19.29 12.72
N LYS A 171 2.05 19.08 12.30
CA LYS A 171 3.05 20.12 12.07
C LYS A 171 3.08 20.64 10.63
N VAL A 172 2.28 20.06 9.73
CA VAL A 172 2.18 20.51 8.34
C VAL A 172 1.49 21.87 8.30
N LYS A 173 2.19 22.87 7.79
CA LYS A 173 1.68 24.24 7.65
C LYS A 173 1.32 24.59 6.20
N GLU A 174 1.95 23.91 5.25
CA GLU A 174 1.81 24.19 3.83
C GLU A 174 1.34 22.95 3.08
N PHE A 175 0.25 23.10 2.37
CA PHE A 175 -0.32 22.06 1.52
C PHE A 175 0.03 22.29 0.05
N MET A 176 0.17 21.24 -0.70
CA MET A 176 0.39 21.30 -2.15
C MET A 176 -0.76 22.08 -2.82
N GLY A 177 -0.40 23.10 -3.61
CA GLY A 177 -1.35 23.96 -4.27
C GLY A 177 -2.29 24.73 -3.33
N GLY A 178 -1.92 24.90 -2.06
CA GLY A 178 -2.76 25.57 -1.05
C GLY A 178 -4.03 24.80 -0.68
N LYS A 179 -4.21 23.55 -1.15
CA LYS A 179 -5.44 22.77 -0.93
C LYS A 179 -5.43 22.10 0.45
N PRO A 180 -6.32 22.50 1.37
CA PRO A 180 -6.32 21.96 2.72
C PRO A 180 -6.75 20.49 2.75
N HIS A 181 -6.30 19.76 3.80
CA HIS A 181 -6.65 18.37 4.07
C HIS A 181 -7.56 18.29 5.33
N PRO A 182 -8.87 18.47 5.20
CA PRO A 182 -9.78 18.54 6.36
C PRO A 182 -9.80 17.25 7.18
N GLY A 183 -9.45 16.11 6.59
CA GLY A 183 -9.39 14.82 7.28
C GLY A 183 -8.11 14.58 8.08
N MET A 184 -7.06 15.42 7.97
CA MET A 184 -5.73 15.13 8.53
C MET A 184 -5.72 14.90 10.04
N ASN A 185 -6.69 15.47 10.77
CA ASN A 185 -6.82 15.34 12.23
C ASN A 185 -7.66 14.15 12.69
N ARG A 186 -8.09 13.25 11.77
CA ARG A 186 -8.85 12.06 12.13
C ARG A 186 -8.07 11.17 13.09
N LYS A 187 -8.74 10.75 14.17
CA LYS A 187 -8.15 9.90 15.20
C LYS A 187 -8.27 8.42 14.88
N GLU A 188 -9.29 8.04 14.06
CA GLU A 188 -9.58 6.67 13.64
C GLU A 188 -10.29 6.65 12.28
N GLY A 189 -10.34 5.48 11.67
CA GLY A 189 -11.01 5.22 10.41
C GLY A 189 -10.52 3.91 9.79
N HIS A 190 -10.99 3.64 8.58
CA HIS A 190 -10.65 2.42 7.84
C HIS A 190 -9.23 2.49 7.25
N PHE A 191 -8.60 1.33 7.09
CA PHE A 191 -7.44 1.14 6.22
C PHE A 191 -7.94 0.66 4.85
N GLY A 192 -7.28 1.07 3.76
CA GLY A 192 -7.71 0.64 2.43
C GLY A 192 -6.74 0.96 1.31
N PHE A 193 -7.22 0.72 0.07
CA PHE A 193 -6.50 0.98 -1.17
C PHE A 193 -7.33 1.89 -2.08
N ALA A 194 -6.74 2.98 -2.54
CA ALA A 194 -7.35 3.96 -3.44
C ALA A 194 -6.88 3.71 -4.87
N GLY A 195 -7.65 2.96 -5.64
CA GLY A 195 -7.33 2.60 -7.02
C GLY A 195 -7.50 3.76 -7.99
N HIS A 196 -6.53 3.90 -8.91
CA HIS A 196 -6.46 4.92 -9.96
C HIS A 196 -6.38 4.30 -11.37
N SER A 197 -7.17 3.27 -11.63
CA SER A 197 -7.29 2.58 -12.93
C SER A 197 -6.10 1.70 -13.34
N ASP A 198 -5.04 1.63 -12.56
CA ASP A 198 -3.87 0.80 -12.82
C ASP A 198 -3.92 -0.50 -12.02
N PRO A 199 -3.48 -1.66 -12.60
CA PRO A 199 -3.58 -2.97 -11.95
C PRO A 199 -2.46 -3.18 -10.90
N VAL A 200 -2.42 -2.32 -9.90
CA VAL A 200 -1.54 -2.48 -8.74
C VAL A 200 -2.05 -3.62 -7.87
N SER A 201 -1.15 -4.50 -7.45
CA SER A 201 -1.47 -5.69 -6.66
C SER A 201 -0.97 -5.57 -5.23
N PHE A 202 -1.74 -6.10 -4.27
CA PHE A 202 -1.44 -6.11 -2.83
C PHE A 202 -1.68 -7.49 -2.24
N ARG A 203 -0.75 -7.99 -1.41
CA ARG A 203 -0.89 -9.29 -0.73
C ARG A 203 -0.22 -9.27 0.65
N ASN A 204 -0.36 -10.33 1.42
CA ASN A 204 0.23 -10.49 2.76
C ASN A 204 -0.12 -9.32 3.69
N ILE A 205 -1.37 -8.84 3.61
CA ILE A 205 -1.85 -7.66 4.32
C ILE A 205 -2.19 -8.03 5.75
N ARG A 206 -1.44 -7.50 6.70
CA ARG A 206 -1.62 -7.78 8.13
C ARG A 206 -1.49 -6.51 8.98
N ILE A 207 -2.37 -6.37 9.96
CA ILE A 207 -2.46 -5.19 10.81
C ILE A 207 -2.28 -5.58 12.27
N LYS A 208 -1.54 -4.75 13.00
CA LYS A 208 -1.38 -4.79 14.46
C LYS A 208 -1.92 -3.49 15.04
N LYS A 209 -2.94 -3.55 15.90
CA LYS A 209 -3.40 -2.41 16.68
C LYS A 209 -2.33 -2.04 17.72
N LEU A 210 -2.08 -0.75 17.86
CA LEU A 210 -1.24 -0.17 18.91
C LEU A 210 -2.12 0.42 20.01
N LYS A 211 -1.59 0.46 21.22
CA LYS A 211 -2.20 1.16 22.37
C LYS A 211 -2.07 2.66 22.23
#